data_805c520b4f3b9bfd8bbe63891c58449b
#
_entry.id   805c520b4f3b9bfd8bbe63891c58449b
#
_cell.length_a   1.000
_cell.length_b   1.000
_cell.length_c   1.000
_cell.angle_alpha   90.00
_cell.angle_beta   90.00
_cell.angle_gamma   90.00
#
_symmetry.space_group_name_H-M   'P 1'
#
loop_
_entity.id
_entity.type
_entity.pdbx_description
1 polymer ?
#
loop_
_entity_poly.entity_id
_entity_poly.type
_entity_poly.pdbx_seq_one_letter_code
_entity_poly.pdbx_strand_id
1 'polypeptide(L)'
;MLDGAAKTKAMAEEAARLGQPAIGLTDHGYLFGAFDFYTNCKNAGVKPIIGLEAYVTPGTSRFDRQKVLWGEPWQRADDVSAGGSYNHLTLVAYNTTGMHNLFRLGSYA
;
A
#
# COMPACT_ATOMS: atom_id res chain seq x y z
N MET A 1 -9.51 -15.04 -3.00
CA MET A 1 -8.12 -14.96 -2.44
C MET A 1 -7.71 -13.51 -2.42
N LEU A 2 -7.12 -13.07 -1.33
CA LEU A 2 -6.53 -11.74 -1.28
C LEU A 2 -5.18 -11.76 -2.04
N ASP A 3 -4.83 -10.67 -2.70
CA ASP A 3 -3.51 -10.50 -3.29
C ASP A 3 -2.44 -10.39 -2.18
N GLY A 4 -1.18 -10.62 -2.51
CA GLY A 4 -0.10 -10.52 -1.53
C GLY A 4 0.05 -11.72 -0.60
N ALA A 5 0.08 -12.93 -1.14
CA ALA A 5 0.29 -14.14 -0.36
C ALA A 5 1.76 -14.40 0.03
N ALA A 6 2.70 -13.57 -0.42
CA ALA A 6 4.12 -13.77 -0.19
C ALA A 6 4.51 -13.41 1.25
N LYS A 7 5.31 -14.27 1.88
CA LYS A 7 5.87 -13.99 3.20
C LYS A 7 7.04 -13.02 3.10
N THR A 8 7.11 -12.05 3.98
CA THR A 8 8.13 -10.98 3.92
C THR A 8 9.56 -11.51 3.98
N LYS A 9 9.82 -12.54 4.79
CA LYS A 9 11.14 -13.17 4.87
C LYS A 9 11.54 -13.79 3.53
N ALA A 10 10.66 -14.57 2.93
CA ALA A 10 10.91 -15.20 1.64
C ALA A 10 11.12 -14.19 0.52
N MET A 11 10.35 -13.11 0.52
CA MET A 11 10.50 -12.01 -0.43
C MET A 11 11.86 -11.34 -0.32
N ALA A 12 12.30 -11.03 0.89
CA ALA A 12 13.58 -10.38 1.13
C ALA A 12 14.75 -11.28 0.71
N GLU A 13 14.70 -12.55 1.05
CA GLU A 13 15.71 -13.53 0.68
C GLU A 13 15.79 -13.73 -0.85
N GLU A 14 14.65 -13.80 -1.53
CA GLU A 14 14.59 -13.94 -2.98
C GLU A 14 15.09 -12.68 -3.69
N ALA A 15 14.76 -11.51 -3.20
CA ALA A 15 15.28 -10.24 -3.73
C ALA A 15 16.81 -10.21 -3.63
N ALA A 16 17.37 -10.65 -2.50
CA ALA A 16 18.81 -10.75 -2.31
C ALA A 16 19.44 -11.76 -3.27
N ARG A 17 18.82 -12.93 -3.44
CA ARG A 17 19.28 -13.97 -4.36
C ARG A 17 19.31 -13.47 -5.81
N LEU A 18 18.34 -12.67 -6.19
CA LEU A 18 18.26 -12.08 -7.54
C LEU A 18 19.16 -10.86 -7.72
N GLY A 19 19.89 -10.45 -6.70
CA GLY A 19 20.76 -9.28 -6.76
C GLY A 19 20.01 -7.94 -6.80
N GLN A 20 18.78 -7.90 -6.36
CA GLN A 20 18.02 -6.65 -6.30
C GLN A 20 18.51 -5.77 -5.13
N PRO A 21 18.78 -4.48 -5.38
CA PRO A 21 19.28 -3.58 -4.33
C PRO A 21 18.22 -3.19 -3.31
N ALA A 22 16.94 -3.24 -3.70
CA ALA A 22 15.82 -2.82 -2.89
C ALA A 22 14.56 -3.59 -3.25
N ILE A 23 13.61 -3.63 -2.32
CA ILE A 23 12.27 -4.17 -2.54
C ILE A 23 11.26 -3.36 -1.75
N GLY A 24 10.06 -3.19 -2.27
CA GLY A 24 8.98 -2.41 -1.64
C GLY A 24 7.85 -3.28 -1.12
N LEU A 25 7.17 -2.78 -0.09
CA LEU A 25 5.94 -3.34 0.46
C LEU A 25 4.89 -2.24 0.58
N THR A 26 3.71 -2.49 0.02
CA THR A 26 2.56 -1.57 0.09
C THR A 26 1.30 -2.35 0.48
N ASP A 27 1.12 -2.55 1.78
CA ASP A 27 -0.07 -3.24 2.31
C ASP A 27 -1.34 -2.40 2.08
N HIS A 28 -2.47 -3.09 1.92
CA HIS A 28 -3.77 -2.46 1.73
C HIS A 28 -4.26 -1.77 3.00
N GLY A 29 -4.33 -0.46 2.99
CA GLY A 29 -4.94 0.37 4.04
C GLY A 29 -4.18 0.45 5.35
N TYR A 30 -3.22 -0.42 5.60
CA TYR A 30 -2.50 -0.55 6.85
C TYR A 30 -1.01 -0.78 6.63
N LEU A 31 -0.26 -0.81 7.73
CA LEU A 31 1.20 -1.00 7.74
C LEU A 31 1.61 -2.20 8.62
N PHE A 32 0.74 -3.21 8.72
CA PHE A 32 0.95 -4.35 9.62
C PHE A 32 2.22 -5.14 9.31
N GLY A 33 2.55 -5.31 8.04
CA GLY A 33 3.73 -6.04 7.61
C GLY A 33 5.02 -5.21 7.61
N ALA A 34 4.96 -3.90 7.86
CA ALA A 34 6.09 -3.01 7.66
C ALA A 34 7.28 -3.33 8.56
N PHE A 35 7.06 -3.62 9.84
CA PHE A 35 8.13 -3.91 10.79
C PHE A 35 8.86 -5.21 10.44
N ASP A 36 8.13 -6.29 10.23
CA ASP A 36 8.73 -7.57 9.86
C ASP A 36 9.44 -7.49 8.52
N PHE A 37 8.83 -6.80 7.55
CA PHE A 37 9.44 -6.56 6.25
C PHE A 37 10.75 -5.79 6.37
N TYR A 38 10.76 -4.71 7.14
CA TYR A 38 11.96 -3.92 7.39
C TYR A 38 13.09 -4.78 7.98
N THR A 39 12.78 -5.54 9.03
CA THR A 39 13.74 -6.42 9.70
C THR A 39 14.27 -7.50 8.75
N ASN A 40 13.39 -8.16 8.02
CA ASN A 40 13.77 -9.22 7.08
C ASN A 40 14.63 -8.69 5.93
N CYS A 41 14.33 -7.51 5.40
CA CYS A 41 15.14 -6.88 4.36
C CYS A 41 16.53 -6.50 4.88
N LYS A 42 16.61 -5.92 6.09
CA LYS A 42 17.91 -5.58 6.70
C LYS A 42 18.76 -6.82 6.92
N ASN A 43 18.17 -7.92 7.40
CA ASN A 43 18.88 -9.18 7.60
C ASN A 43 19.36 -9.80 6.28
N ALA A 44 18.62 -9.63 5.20
CA ALA A 44 18.97 -10.12 3.88
C ALA A 44 19.92 -9.20 3.10
N GLY A 45 20.19 -8.00 3.59
CA GLY A 45 21.04 -7.01 2.92
C GLY A 45 20.34 -6.29 1.77
N VAL A 46 19.02 -6.23 1.75
CA VAL A 46 18.20 -5.55 0.75
C VAL A 46 17.59 -4.31 1.37
N LYS A 47 17.57 -3.19 0.63
CA LYS A 47 16.95 -1.95 1.11
C LYS A 47 15.43 -2.09 1.17
N PRO A 48 14.80 -1.94 2.34
CA PRO A 48 13.35 -1.93 2.43
C PRO A 48 12.78 -0.58 1.98
N ILE A 49 11.76 -0.62 1.14
CA ILE A 49 10.99 0.55 0.76
C ILE A 49 9.60 0.38 1.35
N ILE A 50 9.26 1.24 2.32
CA ILE A 50 8.00 1.16 3.04
C ILE A 50 6.97 2.02 2.30
N GLY A 51 5.82 1.43 2.04
CA GLY A 51 4.71 2.10 1.40
C GLY A 51 3.38 1.70 2.00
N LEU A 52 2.33 2.29 1.47
CA LEU A 52 0.95 2.08 1.86
C LEU A 52 0.07 2.18 0.64
N GLU A 53 -0.84 1.25 0.46
CA GLU A 53 -1.93 1.42 -0.49
C GLU A 53 -3.09 2.11 0.23
N ALA A 54 -3.13 3.44 0.10
CA ALA A 54 -4.14 4.26 0.76
C ALA A 54 -5.48 4.18 0.04
N TYR A 55 -6.55 4.35 0.80
CA TYR A 55 -7.89 4.53 0.28
C TYR A 55 -8.26 6.00 0.33
N VAL A 56 -8.61 6.56 -0.83
CA VAL A 56 -8.84 8.01 -0.98
C VAL A 56 -10.27 8.24 -1.41
N THR A 57 -10.89 9.27 -0.82
CA THR A 57 -12.26 9.68 -1.16
C THR A 57 -12.24 11.09 -1.76
N PRO A 58 -11.81 11.25 -3.04
CA PRO A 58 -11.72 12.57 -3.65
C PRO A 58 -13.10 13.22 -3.74
N GLY A 59 -13.19 14.49 -3.31
CA GLY A 59 -14.44 15.25 -3.38
C GLY A 59 -15.46 14.94 -2.28
N THR A 60 -15.15 13.99 -1.37
CA THR A 60 -16.00 13.65 -0.22
C THR A 60 -15.16 13.51 1.04
N SER A 61 -15.81 13.49 2.20
CA SER A 61 -15.15 13.20 3.47
C SER A 61 -14.86 11.69 3.58
N ARG A 62 -13.77 11.32 4.25
CA ARG A 62 -13.47 9.92 4.59
C ARG A 62 -14.54 9.26 5.46
N PHE A 63 -15.37 10.05 6.12
CA PHE A 63 -16.51 9.57 6.91
C PHE A 63 -17.79 9.41 6.10
N ASP A 64 -17.81 9.93 4.88
CA ASP A 64 -18.95 9.85 3.99
C ASP A 64 -18.90 8.52 3.25
N ARG A 65 -19.99 7.76 3.32
CA ARG A 65 -20.12 6.46 2.65
C ARG A 65 -20.81 6.55 1.29
N GLN A 66 -21.07 7.76 0.82
CA GLN A 66 -21.68 7.94 -0.49
C GLN A 66 -20.72 7.46 -1.59
N LYS A 67 -21.28 6.76 -2.54
CA LYS A 67 -20.53 6.36 -3.73
C LYS A 67 -20.34 7.55 -4.64
N VAL A 68 -19.10 7.83 -5.01
CA VAL A 68 -18.76 8.80 -6.04
C VAL A 68 -18.37 8.03 -7.29
N LEU A 69 -19.20 8.15 -8.32
CA LEU A 69 -18.95 7.49 -9.61
C LEU A 69 -18.22 8.47 -10.52
N TRP A 70 -17.00 8.11 -10.89
CA TRP A 70 -16.16 8.88 -11.80
C TRP A 70 -16.35 8.44 -13.24
N GLY A 71 -16.19 9.39 -14.17
CA GLY A 71 -16.33 9.12 -15.60
C GLY A 71 -17.77 9.10 -16.08
N GLU A 72 -17.93 8.92 -17.37
CA GLU A 72 -19.22 8.81 -18.03
C GLU A 72 -19.90 7.47 -17.70
N PRO A 73 -21.25 7.37 -17.77
CA PRO A 73 -21.95 6.13 -17.42
C PRO A 73 -21.43 4.87 -18.14
N TRP A 74 -21.00 5.00 -19.39
CA TRP A 74 -20.47 3.90 -20.18
C TRP A 74 -19.04 3.50 -19.77
N GLN A 75 -18.32 4.35 -19.03
CA GLN A 75 -16.98 4.08 -18.51
C GLN A 75 -17.03 3.41 -17.14
N ARG A 76 -18.18 3.36 -16.50
CA ARG A 76 -18.33 2.89 -15.12
C ARG A 76 -18.61 1.39 -15.01
N ALA A 77 -18.85 0.71 -16.12
CA ALA A 77 -19.25 -0.69 -16.13
C ALA A 77 -18.21 -1.63 -15.50
N ASP A 78 -16.94 -1.25 -15.55
CA ASP A 78 -15.82 -2.05 -15.06
C ASP A 78 -15.20 -1.50 -13.77
N ASP A 79 -15.83 -0.52 -13.11
CA ASP A 79 -15.32 0.00 -11.84
C ASP A 79 -15.58 -1.01 -10.72
N VAL A 80 -14.54 -1.77 -10.41
CA VAL A 80 -14.54 -2.80 -9.36
C VAL A 80 -14.05 -2.27 -8.01
N SER A 81 -13.65 -0.99 -7.95
CA SER A 81 -13.05 -0.37 -6.79
C SER A 81 -14.09 -0.06 -5.72
N ALA A 82 -14.27 -0.94 -4.75
CA ALA A 82 -15.17 -0.78 -3.59
C ALA A 82 -16.57 -0.21 -3.93
N GLY A 83 -17.02 -0.47 -5.13
CA GLY A 83 -18.31 0.05 -5.63
C GLY A 83 -18.35 1.57 -5.73
N GLY A 84 -17.22 2.24 -5.92
CA GLY A 84 -17.13 3.69 -6.05
C GLY A 84 -17.06 4.45 -4.73
N SER A 85 -16.91 3.75 -3.59
CA SER A 85 -16.83 4.41 -2.27
C SER A 85 -15.48 5.05 -2.02
N TYR A 86 -14.41 4.51 -2.59
CA TYR A 86 -13.05 5.06 -2.47
C TYR A 86 -12.21 4.59 -3.67
N ASN A 87 -11.08 5.27 -3.85
CA ASN A 87 -10.07 4.90 -4.82
C ASN A 87 -8.79 4.48 -4.11
N HIS A 88 -7.96 3.69 -4.79
CA HIS A 88 -6.67 3.26 -4.28
C HIS A 88 -5.59 4.24 -4.74
N LEU A 89 -4.68 4.56 -3.82
CA LEU A 89 -3.49 5.38 -4.11
C LEU A 89 -2.28 4.75 -3.42
N THR A 90 -1.31 4.33 -4.20
CA THR A 90 -0.06 3.80 -3.67
C THR A 90 0.87 4.94 -3.28
N LEU A 91 1.27 4.95 -2.02
CA LEU A 91 2.20 5.92 -1.44
C LEU A 91 3.45 5.20 -0.96
N VAL A 92 4.61 5.80 -1.22
CA VAL A 92 5.91 5.24 -0.83
C VAL A 92 6.67 6.29 -0.02
N ALA A 93 7.25 5.87 1.09
CA ALA A 93 8.06 6.75 1.92
C ALA A 93 9.41 7.04 1.25
N TYR A 94 9.72 8.31 1.06
CA TYR A 94 11.00 8.76 0.54
C TYR A 94 12.09 8.76 1.61
N ASN A 95 11.71 9.01 2.87
CA ASN A 95 12.61 9.07 4.03
C ASN A 95 11.87 8.70 5.32
N THR A 96 12.55 8.78 6.46
CA THR A 96 11.96 8.47 7.77
C THR A 96 10.76 9.35 8.10
N THR A 97 10.81 10.64 7.76
CA THR A 97 9.66 11.55 7.95
C THR A 97 8.46 11.07 7.14
N GLY A 98 8.68 10.68 5.89
CA GLY A 98 7.63 10.10 5.04
C GLY A 98 7.05 8.83 5.63
N MET A 99 7.88 7.96 6.19
CA MET A 99 7.44 6.74 6.86
C MET A 99 6.53 7.04 8.07
N HIS A 100 6.91 8.01 8.91
CA HIS A 100 6.07 8.45 10.02
C HIS A 100 4.74 9.04 9.55
N ASN A 101 4.74 9.76 8.44
CA ASN A 101 3.52 10.27 7.84
C ASN A 101 2.60 9.14 7.33
N LEU A 102 3.17 8.07 6.79
CA LEU A 102 2.39 6.88 6.40
C LEU A 102 1.74 6.21 7.62
N PHE A 103 2.46 6.10 8.74
CA PHE A 103 1.88 5.59 9.99
C PHE A 103 0.72 6.46 10.47
N ARG A 104 0.85 7.79 10.37
CA ARG A 104 -0.23 8.71 10.69
C ARG A 104 -1.45 8.50 9.79
N LEU A 105 -1.24 8.37 8.48
CA LEU A 105 -2.32 8.09 7.54
C LEU A 105 -3.01 6.75 7.85
N GLY A 106 -2.25 5.71 8.16
CA GLY A 106 -2.79 4.42 8.58
C GLY A 106 -3.65 4.53 9.84
N SER A 107 -3.29 5.42 10.77
CA SER A 107 -4.09 5.67 11.98
C SER A 107 -5.39 6.40 11.71
N TYR A 108 -5.49 7.13 10.60
CA TYR A 108 -6.71 7.81 10.18
C TYR A 108 -7.68 6.90 9.40
N ALA A 109 -7.22 5.73 9.01
CA ALA A 109 -8.02 4.79 8.23
C ALA A 109 -9.14 4.11 9.04
#